data_e102c9ef9cb6694c3f195d98d290c236
#
_entry.id   e102c9ef9cb6694c3f195d98d290c236
#
_cell.length_a   1.000
_cell.length_b   1.000
_cell.length_c   1.000
_cell.angle_alpha   90.00
_cell.angle_beta   90.00
_cell.angle_gamma   90.00
#
_symmetry.space_group_name_H-M   'P 1'
#
loop_
_entity.id
_entity.type
_entity.pdbx_description
1 polymer ?
#
loop_
_entity_poly.entity_id
_entity_poly.type
_entity_poly.pdbx_seq_one_letter_code
_entity_poly.pdbx_strand_id
1 'polypeptide(L)'
;MSFRRAAKKDANHNEVADVFIALGYSVLDVSQLKNCCDLIAAKGKRSIAVEVKDGSKPPSARKLSSGELKFKEYWRGEWALIESVNDVIELDKIV
;
A
#
# COMPACT_ATOMS: atom_id res chain seq x y z
N MET A 1 16.72 22.80 4.41
CA MET A 1 16.34 21.47 4.24
C MET A 1 16.15 21.15 2.78
N SER A 2 16.63 20.06 2.44
CA SER A 2 16.38 19.62 1.11
C SER A 2 14.90 19.36 0.99
N PHE A 3 14.26 20.08 0.16
CA PHE A 3 12.88 19.87 -0.01
C PHE A 3 12.67 18.72 -0.93
N ARG A 4 12.29 17.62 -0.37
CA ARG A 4 12.06 16.47 -1.17
C ARG A 4 10.64 16.50 -1.72
N ARG A 5 10.56 16.37 -3.03
CA ARG A 5 9.26 16.31 -3.62
C ARG A 5 8.54 15.04 -3.16
N ALA A 6 7.32 15.18 -2.73
CA ALA A 6 6.51 14.06 -2.35
C ALA A 6 6.28 13.16 -3.55
N ALA A 7 6.32 11.85 -3.35
CA ALA A 7 5.94 10.92 -4.37
C ALA A 7 4.48 11.13 -4.72
N LYS A 8 4.15 10.93 -5.98
CA LYS A 8 2.77 11.04 -6.40
C LYS A 8 1.99 9.86 -5.85
N LYS A 9 0.92 10.15 -5.12
CA LYS A 9 0.08 9.14 -4.53
C LYS A 9 -1.18 8.94 -5.37
N ASP A 10 -1.69 7.73 -5.39
CA ASP A 10 -2.98 7.46 -6.01
C ASP A 10 -4.09 8.16 -5.24
N ALA A 11 -5.18 8.49 -5.93
CA ALA A 11 -6.26 9.28 -5.36
C ALA A 11 -6.86 8.65 -4.11
N ASN A 12 -6.87 7.34 -4.02
CA ASN A 12 -7.45 6.60 -2.91
C ASN A 12 -6.45 6.27 -1.79
N HIS A 13 -5.22 6.77 -1.87
CA HIS A 13 -4.15 6.41 -0.93
C HIS A 13 -4.53 6.68 0.52
N ASN A 14 -4.98 7.89 0.81
CA ASN A 14 -5.30 8.26 2.19
C ASN A 14 -6.55 7.53 2.70
N GLU A 15 -7.52 7.33 1.83
CA GLU A 15 -8.73 6.59 2.19
C GLU A 15 -8.40 5.15 2.57
N VAL A 16 -7.53 4.51 1.81
CA VAL A 16 -7.07 3.15 2.10
C VAL A 16 -6.37 3.09 3.46
N ALA A 17 -5.46 4.05 3.71
CA ALA A 17 -4.76 4.11 4.99
C ALA A 17 -5.75 4.28 6.15
N ASP A 18 -6.75 5.16 5.98
CA ASP A 18 -7.74 5.41 7.02
C ASP A 18 -8.57 4.18 7.34
N VAL A 19 -8.91 3.37 6.33
CA VAL A 19 -9.69 2.15 6.56
C VAL A 19 -8.86 1.11 7.30
N PHE A 20 -7.57 0.96 7.00
CA PHE A 20 -6.70 0.10 7.78
C PHE A 20 -6.70 0.52 9.25
N ILE A 21 -6.56 1.82 9.50
CA ILE A 21 -6.56 2.33 10.88
C ILE A 21 -7.89 2.03 11.57
N ALA A 22 -9.00 2.24 10.87
CA ALA A 22 -10.32 1.97 11.42
C ALA A 22 -10.52 0.49 11.77
N LEU A 23 -9.83 -0.40 11.06
CA LEU A 23 -9.89 -1.84 11.33
C LEU A 23 -8.88 -2.27 12.40
N GLY A 24 -8.17 -1.35 13.00
CA GLY A 24 -7.28 -1.64 14.13
C GLY A 24 -5.81 -1.80 13.75
N TYR A 25 -5.42 -1.47 12.54
CA TYR A 25 -4.01 -1.57 12.12
C TYR A 25 -3.25 -0.30 12.50
N SER A 26 -1.97 -0.46 12.83
CA SER A 26 -1.03 0.64 12.80
C SER A 26 -0.59 0.79 11.35
N VAL A 27 -0.46 2.02 10.88
CA VAL A 27 -0.09 2.26 9.48
C VAL A 27 1.09 3.22 9.42
N LEU A 28 2.12 2.81 8.69
CA LEU A 28 3.24 3.67 8.35
C LEU A 28 3.13 4.00 6.87
N ASP A 29 3.17 5.28 6.55
CA ASP A 29 3.21 5.73 5.17
C ASP A 29 4.67 5.77 4.75
N VAL A 30 5.06 4.83 3.88
CA VAL A 30 6.43 4.71 3.38
C VAL A 30 6.51 5.04 1.90
N SER A 31 5.48 5.72 1.37
CA SER A 31 5.40 6.02 -0.06
C SER A 31 6.50 6.95 -0.55
N GLN A 32 7.19 7.63 0.37
CA GLN A 32 8.31 8.50 0.01
C GLN A 32 9.62 7.72 -0.19
N LEU A 33 9.67 6.48 0.22
CA LEU A 33 10.86 5.67 0.07
C LEU A 33 10.93 5.09 -1.33
N LYS A 34 12.09 5.22 -1.95
CA LYS A 34 12.31 4.72 -3.29
C LYS A 34 12.36 3.20 -3.28
N ASN A 35 11.76 2.58 -4.29
CA ASN A 35 11.76 1.13 -4.44
C ASN A 35 11.23 0.40 -3.21
N CYS A 36 10.14 0.93 -2.68
CA CYS A 36 9.45 0.36 -1.53
C CYS A 36 7.97 0.18 -1.89
N CYS A 37 7.13 0.05 -0.90
CA CYS A 37 5.68 0.03 -1.08
C CYS A 37 5.08 1.36 -0.60
N ASP A 38 3.76 1.44 -0.59
CA ASP A 38 3.08 2.66 -0.15
C ASP A 38 2.89 2.71 1.35
N LEU A 39 2.46 1.60 1.95
CA LEU A 39 2.15 1.55 3.37
C LEU A 39 2.69 0.27 3.99
N ILE A 40 3.01 0.33 5.27
CA ILE A 40 3.17 -0.87 6.09
C ILE A 40 2.03 -0.85 7.10
N ALA A 41 1.20 -1.88 7.07
CA ALA A 41 0.06 -2.02 7.97
C ALA A 41 0.28 -3.22 8.88
N ALA A 42 0.12 -3.02 10.18
CA ALA A 42 0.38 -4.09 11.15
C ALA A 42 -0.72 -4.16 12.19
N LYS A 43 -1.12 -5.38 12.53
CA LYS A 43 -2.07 -5.64 13.59
C LYS A 43 -1.72 -6.99 14.21
N GLY A 44 -1.42 -6.99 15.51
CA GLY A 44 -0.97 -8.20 16.19
C GLY A 44 0.34 -8.69 15.59
N LYS A 45 0.37 -9.95 15.20
CA LYS A 45 1.55 -10.55 14.59
C LYS A 45 1.59 -10.37 13.07
N ARG A 46 0.60 -9.71 12.51
CA ARG A 46 0.49 -9.55 11.07
C ARG A 46 1.11 -8.22 10.65
N SER A 47 2.00 -8.25 9.68
CA SER A 47 2.59 -7.06 9.08
C SER A 47 2.51 -7.20 7.57
N ILE A 48 1.90 -6.22 6.92
CA ILE A 48 1.59 -6.29 5.50
C ILE A 48 2.26 -5.12 4.79
N ALA A 49 3.03 -5.41 3.75
CA ALA A 49 3.50 -4.38 2.84
C ALA A 49 2.39 -4.16 1.80
N VAL A 50 1.90 -2.93 1.72
CA VAL A 50 0.72 -2.60 0.92
C VAL A 50 1.10 -1.70 -0.24
N GLU A 51 0.73 -2.12 -1.45
CA GLU A 51 0.85 -1.31 -2.65
C GLU A 51 -0.54 -0.81 -3.01
N VAL A 52 -0.71 0.51 -3.13
CA VAL A 52 -2.02 1.11 -3.42
C VAL A 52 -2.06 1.53 -4.88
N LYS A 53 -3.10 1.11 -5.58
CA LYS A 53 -3.40 1.56 -6.94
C LYS A 53 -4.85 2.04 -6.98
N ASP A 54 -5.13 2.97 -7.87
CA ASP A 54 -6.48 3.49 -8.03
C ASP A 54 -7.29 2.54 -8.92
N GLY A 55 -8.20 1.78 -8.30
CA GLY A 55 -8.99 0.78 -8.99
C GLY A 55 -9.98 1.35 -9.99
N SER A 56 -10.23 2.66 -9.95
CA SER A 56 -11.11 3.30 -10.93
C SER A 56 -10.42 3.54 -12.27
N LYS A 57 -9.10 3.40 -12.31
CA LYS A 57 -8.34 3.60 -13.55
C LYS A 57 -8.28 2.30 -14.36
N PRO A 58 -8.02 2.39 -15.67
CA PRO A 58 -7.88 1.19 -16.50
C PRO A 58 -6.66 0.36 -16.08
N PRO A 59 -6.66 -0.95 -16.41
CA PRO A 59 -5.58 -1.84 -15.97
C PRO A 59 -4.18 -1.35 -16.35
N SER A 60 -4.03 -0.71 -17.51
CA SER A 60 -2.71 -0.22 -17.93
C SER A 60 -2.16 0.85 -16.99
N ALA A 61 -3.03 1.58 -16.30
CA ALA A 61 -2.61 2.62 -15.36
C ALA A 61 -2.41 2.07 -13.95
N ARG A 62 -2.63 0.77 -13.73
CA ARG A 62 -2.50 0.12 -12.43
C ARG A 62 -1.40 -0.92 -12.38
N LYS A 63 -0.53 -0.96 -13.41
CA LYS A 63 0.59 -1.90 -13.42
C LYS A 63 1.62 -1.50 -12.38
N LEU A 64 2.27 -2.51 -11.83
CA LEU A 64 3.40 -2.26 -10.93
C LEU A 64 4.59 -1.79 -11.75
N SER A 65 5.29 -0.78 -11.22
CA SER A 65 6.53 -0.31 -11.82
C SER A 65 7.63 -1.34 -11.58
N SER A 66 8.78 -1.16 -12.25
CA SER A 66 9.90 -2.06 -12.05
C SER A 66 10.40 -2.03 -10.60
N GLY A 67 10.41 -0.85 -9.99
CA GLY A 67 10.82 -0.73 -8.58
C GLY A 67 9.85 -1.41 -7.64
N GLU A 68 8.55 -1.30 -7.92
CA GLU A 68 7.52 -1.96 -7.12
C GLU A 68 7.61 -3.47 -7.25
N LEU A 69 7.88 -3.97 -8.47
CA LEU A 69 8.07 -5.40 -8.68
C LEU A 69 9.29 -5.92 -7.95
N LYS A 70 10.39 -5.16 -7.96
CA LYS A 70 11.61 -5.55 -7.24
C LYS A 70 11.34 -5.62 -5.75
N PHE A 71 10.61 -4.66 -5.20
CA PHE A 71 10.27 -4.67 -3.79
C PHE A 71 9.43 -5.90 -3.47
N LYS A 72 8.41 -6.18 -4.29
CA LYS A 72 7.54 -7.33 -4.07
C LYS A 72 8.34 -8.64 -4.03
N GLU A 73 9.31 -8.80 -4.92
CA GLU A 73 10.16 -9.99 -4.95
C GLU A 73 11.08 -10.07 -3.74
N TYR A 74 11.54 -8.93 -3.26
CA TYR A 74 12.44 -8.87 -2.11
C TYR A 74 11.73 -9.17 -0.79
N TRP A 75 10.49 -8.67 -0.65
CA TRP A 75 9.76 -8.71 0.61
C TRP A 75 9.36 -10.13 0.98
N ARG A 76 9.80 -10.57 2.16
CA ARG A 76 9.54 -11.94 2.62
C ARG A 76 8.27 -12.07 3.45
N GLY A 77 7.68 -10.96 3.85
CA GLY A 77 6.45 -10.95 4.62
C GLY A 77 5.23 -10.92 3.72
N GLU A 78 4.10 -10.62 4.33
CA GLU A 78 2.85 -10.49 3.59
C GLU A 78 2.87 -9.24 2.72
N TRP A 79 2.42 -9.38 1.48
CA TRP A 79 2.34 -8.28 0.53
C TRP A 79 0.94 -8.27 -0.06
N ALA A 80 0.37 -7.08 -0.24
CA ALA A 80 -0.97 -6.96 -0.80
C ALA A 80 -1.07 -5.79 -1.77
N LEU A 81 -1.80 -6.02 -2.85
CA LEU A 81 -2.18 -4.96 -3.78
C LEU A 81 -3.60 -4.53 -3.41
N ILE A 82 -3.76 -3.27 -3.09
CA ILE A 82 -5.05 -2.71 -2.68
C ILE A 82 -5.47 -1.68 -3.73
N GLU A 83 -6.62 -1.92 -4.33
CA GLU A 83 -7.15 -1.05 -5.38
C GLU A 83 -8.44 -0.34 -4.96
N SER A 84 -8.98 -0.71 -3.81
CA SER A 84 -10.20 -0.10 -3.28
C SER A 84 -10.30 -0.33 -1.79
N VAL A 85 -11.17 0.44 -1.14
CA VAL A 85 -11.45 0.25 0.28
C VAL A 85 -11.98 -1.16 0.54
N ASN A 86 -12.78 -1.68 -0.37
CA ASN A 86 -13.33 -3.03 -0.21
C ASN A 86 -12.22 -4.09 -0.15
N ASP A 87 -11.13 -3.88 -0.90
CA ASP A 87 -10.00 -4.80 -0.87
C ASP A 87 -9.38 -4.87 0.53
N VAL A 88 -9.35 -3.74 1.25
CA VAL A 88 -8.84 -3.71 2.63
C VAL A 88 -9.72 -4.57 3.52
N ILE A 89 -11.03 -4.43 3.39
CA ILE A 89 -11.98 -5.17 4.20
C ILE A 89 -11.84 -6.67 3.95
N GLU A 90 -11.71 -7.06 2.68
CA GLU A 90 -11.55 -8.46 2.34
C GLU A 90 -10.21 -9.01 2.85
N LEU A 91 -9.15 -8.22 2.74
CA LEU A 91 -7.83 -8.62 3.23
C LEU A 91 -7.84 -8.86 4.74
N ASP A 92 -8.55 -7.98 5.48
CA ASP A 92 -8.62 -8.10 6.94
C ASP A 92 -9.29 -9.41 7.37
N LYS A 93 -10.16 -9.98 6.56
CA LYS A 93 -10.84 -11.24 6.87
C LYS A 93 -9.94 -12.46 6.69
N ILE A 94 -8.85 -12.32 5.99
CA ILE A 94 -7.92 -13.42 5.77
C ILE A 94 -7.04 -13.57 6.99
N VAL A 95 -7.00 -14.75 7.56
CA VAL A 95 -6.19 -15.03 8.77
C VAL A 95 -4.99 -15.90 8.42
#